data_be80e11fb839182d4e30111f3b8c2971
#
_entry.id   be80e11fb839182d4e30111f3b8c2971
#
_cell.length_a   1.000
_cell.length_b   1.000
_cell.length_c   1.000
_cell.angle_alpha   90.00
_cell.angle_beta   90.00
_cell.angle_gamma   90.00
#
_symmetry.space_group_name_H-M   'P 1'
#
loop_
_entity.id
_entity.type
_entity.pdbx_description
1 polymer ?
#
loop_
_entity_poly.entity_id
_entity_poly.type
_entity_poly.pdbx_seq_one_letter_code
_entity_poly.pdbx_strand_id
1 'polypeptide(L)'
;MKRKISKPYQAPQIRTPFPIHDICGTWVSLCGSPDLKIFRDGSRFRLQFSYKQDTAFTVPLRRNQGITFFDFYGEIEIAYDDERDLLLLTTEGEYQRVYD
;
A
#
# COMPACT_ATOMS: atom_id res chain seq x y z
N MET A 1 -13.15 -9.93 -24.62
CA MET A 1 -12.65 -9.78 -24.26
C MET A 1 -12.31 -9.67 -23.73
N LYS A 2 -12.24 -9.78 -23.73
CA LYS A 2 -11.58 -9.62 -23.29
C LYS A 2 -11.17 -9.51 -22.53
N ARG A 3 -10.92 -9.63 -22.28
CA ARG A 3 -10.25 -9.45 -21.58
C ARG A 3 -9.81 -9.41 -20.92
N LYS A 4 -9.77 -9.46 -20.56
CA LYS A 4 -9.13 -9.29 -19.98
C LYS A 4 -8.46 -9.45 -19.43
N ILE A 5 -8.16 -9.50 -19.17
CA ILE A 5 -7.22 -9.66 -18.86
C ILE A 5 -6.66 -9.77 -18.11
N SER A 6 -6.47 -10.26 -17.97
CA SER A 6 -5.86 -10.21 -17.15
C SER A 6 -4.59 -10.12 -16.97
N LYS A 7 -4.33 -9.31 -16.95
CA LYS A 7 -3.09 -9.00 -16.64
C LYS A 7 -2.79 -9.19 -15.28
N PRO A 8 -1.65 -9.56 -14.97
CA PRO A 8 -1.27 -9.49 -13.63
C PRO A 8 -1.47 -8.08 -13.18
N TYR A 9 -1.52 -7.94 -11.99
CA TYR A 9 -1.63 -6.74 -11.29
C TYR A 9 -0.95 -5.58 -11.97
N GLN A 10 -1.68 -4.52 -12.15
CA GLN A 10 -1.18 -3.34 -12.78
C GLN A 10 -1.44 -2.12 -11.94
N ALA A 11 -0.78 -2.05 -10.81
CA ALA A 11 -0.98 -0.96 -9.91
C ALA A 11 -0.92 0.40 -10.56
N PRO A 12 -0.03 0.63 -11.47
CA PRO A 12 0.09 1.97 -12.02
C PRO A 12 -1.10 2.49 -12.76
N GLN A 13 -2.09 1.68 -12.96
CA GLN A 13 -3.30 2.15 -13.62
C GLN A 13 -4.04 3.17 -12.79
N ILE A 14 -3.94 3.06 -11.48
CA ILE A 14 -4.66 3.94 -10.58
C ILE A 14 -3.67 4.89 -9.94
N ARG A 15 -3.45 6.01 -10.60
CA ARG A 15 -2.50 7.00 -10.08
C ARG A 15 -3.19 8.25 -9.61
N THR A 16 -4.46 8.15 -9.30
CA THR A 16 -5.19 9.28 -8.78
C THR A 16 -4.62 9.65 -7.41
N PRO A 17 -4.23 10.90 -7.22
CA PRO A 17 -3.74 11.31 -5.90
C PRO A 17 -4.82 11.15 -4.85
N PHE A 18 -4.41 10.80 -3.67
CA PHE A 18 -5.29 10.64 -2.53
C PHE A 18 -4.59 11.17 -1.28
N PRO A 19 -5.35 11.62 -0.28
CA PRO A 19 -4.72 12.03 0.97
C PRO A 19 -4.15 10.81 1.67
N ILE A 20 -2.91 10.89 2.13
CA ILE A 20 -2.28 9.74 2.80
C ILE A 20 -3.08 9.36 4.04
N HIS A 21 -3.72 10.33 4.66
CA HIS A 21 -4.57 10.09 5.82
C HIS A 21 -5.62 9.01 5.51
N ASP A 22 -6.12 8.94 4.29
CA ASP A 22 -7.18 8.00 3.93
C ASP A 22 -6.72 6.54 3.95
N ILE A 23 -5.43 6.31 3.85
CA ILE A 23 -4.93 4.93 3.86
C ILE A 23 -4.30 4.54 5.18
N CYS A 24 -4.43 5.37 6.20
CA CYS A 24 -3.97 5.00 7.54
C CYS A 24 -4.82 3.86 8.08
N GLY A 25 -4.19 2.91 8.74
CA GLY A 25 -4.87 1.75 9.31
C GLY A 25 -4.05 0.51 9.13
N THR A 26 -4.66 -0.62 9.43
CA THR A 26 -4.03 -1.93 9.31
C THR A 26 -4.56 -2.63 8.08
N TRP A 27 -3.67 -3.26 7.34
CA TRP A 27 -4.01 -3.88 6.07
C TRP A 27 -3.46 -5.30 6.03
N VAL A 28 -4.26 -6.22 5.50
CA VAL A 28 -3.82 -7.61 5.31
C VAL A 28 -3.67 -7.89 3.84
N SER A 29 -2.62 -8.63 3.51
CA SER A 29 -2.32 -8.95 2.12
C SER A 29 -3.29 -10.00 1.59
N LEU A 30 -3.72 -9.80 0.36
CA LEU A 30 -4.51 -10.80 -0.35
C LEU A 30 -3.62 -11.71 -1.19
N CYS A 31 -2.31 -11.46 -1.18
CA CYS A 31 -1.35 -12.16 -2.03
C CYS A 31 -0.26 -12.88 -1.23
N GLY A 32 -0.42 -13.03 0.07
CA GLY A 32 0.56 -13.75 0.87
C GLY A 32 1.73 -12.94 1.37
N SER A 33 1.74 -11.63 1.13
CA SER A 33 2.79 -10.76 1.63
C SER A 33 2.55 -10.43 3.11
N PRO A 34 3.54 -9.89 3.80
CA PRO A 34 3.34 -9.51 5.20
C PRO A 34 2.26 -8.45 5.35
N ASP A 35 1.56 -8.49 6.45
CA ASP A 35 0.59 -7.46 6.77
C ASP A 35 1.32 -6.13 6.99
N LEU A 36 0.59 -5.04 6.85
CA LEU A 36 1.20 -3.74 7.05
C LEU A 36 0.27 -2.81 7.81
N LYS A 37 0.87 -1.77 8.33
CA LYS A 37 0.15 -0.74 9.04
C LYS A 37 0.67 0.60 8.57
N ILE A 38 -0.24 1.53 8.29
CA ILE A 38 0.13 2.89 7.90
C ILE A 38 -0.39 3.81 8.99
N PHE A 39 0.49 4.65 9.51
CA PHE A 39 0.12 5.49 10.64
C PHE A 39 0.85 6.82 10.56
N ARG A 40 0.31 7.79 11.29
CA ARG A 40 0.89 9.10 11.36
C ARG A 40 1.86 9.15 12.54
N ASP A 41 3.04 9.71 12.28
CA ASP A 41 4.06 9.89 13.30
C ASP A 41 4.46 11.35 13.28
N GLY A 42 3.82 12.15 14.14
CA GLY A 42 4.02 13.59 14.13
C GLY A 42 3.45 14.18 12.86
N SER A 43 4.28 14.88 12.10
CA SER A 43 3.87 15.48 10.83
C SER A 43 4.12 14.57 9.63
N ARG A 44 4.54 13.33 9.88
CA ARG A 44 4.91 12.42 8.80
C ARG A 44 4.06 11.17 8.88
N PHE A 45 4.05 10.43 7.78
CA PHE A 45 3.38 9.15 7.72
C PHE A 45 4.40 8.05 7.54
N ARG A 46 4.16 6.91 8.17
CA ARG A 46 5.06 5.77 8.12
C ARG A 46 4.29 4.51 7.79
N LEU A 47 4.98 3.57 7.15
CA LEU A 47 4.44 2.26 6.86
C LEU A 47 5.30 1.23 7.58
N GLN A 48 4.63 0.30 8.23
CA GLN A 48 5.33 -0.75 8.98
C GLN A 48 4.85 -2.10 8.49
N PHE A 49 5.80 -2.91 8.01
CA PHE A 49 5.52 -4.31 7.69
C PHE A 49 5.64 -5.14 8.95
N SER A 50 4.71 -6.06 9.13
CA SER A 50 4.71 -6.97 10.28
C SER A 50 5.05 -8.36 9.80
N TYR A 51 6.23 -8.81 10.18
CA TYR A 51 6.67 -10.16 9.86
C TYR A 51 6.42 -11.06 11.05
N LYS A 52 6.61 -12.35 10.85
CA LYS A 52 6.44 -13.30 11.92
C LYS A 52 7.51 -13.08 12.99
N GLN A 53 7.25 -13.57 14.18
CA GLN A 53 8.20 -13.53 15.29
C GLN A 53 8.54 -12.11 15.74
N ASP A 54 7.52 -11.26 15.72
CA ASP A 54 7.65 -9.89 16.23
C ASP A 54 8.66 -9.03 15.47
N THR A 55 9.02 -9.43 14.28
CA THR A 55 9.90 -8.63 13.45
C THR A 55 9.06 -7.61 12.69
N ALA A 56 9.50 -6.37 12.70
CA ALA A 56 8.81 -5.31 12.00
C ALA A 56 9.81 -4.38 11.35
N PHE A 57 9.45 -3.86 10.19
CA PHE A 57 10.25 -2.84 9.50
C PHE A 57 9.38 -1.64 9.25
N THR A 58 9.90 -0.47 9.60
CA THR A 58 9.17 0.79 9.44
C THR A 58 9.91 1.67 8.48
N VAL A 59 9.20 2.21 7.51
CA VAL A 59 9.77 3.11 6.50
C VAL A 59 8.90 4.35 6.39
N PRO A 60 9.49 5.50 6.04
CA PRO A 60 8.68 6.70 5.83
C PRO A 60 7.96 6.63 4.50
N LEU A 61 6.75 7.17 4.46
CA LEU A 61 6.02 7.35 3.22
C LEU A 61 6.43 8.66 2.60
N ARG A 62 6.50 8.67 1.30
CA ARG A 62 6.89 9.84 0.53
C ARG A 62 5.86 10.11 -0.55
N ARG A 63 5.82 11.36 -1.00
CA ARG A 63 4.95 11.75 -2.10
C ARG A 63 5.71 12.66 -3.03
N ASN A 64 5.65 12.36 -4.31
CA ASN A 64 6.28 13.16 -5.33
C ASN A 64 5.37 13.19 -6.55
N GLN A 65 4.97 14.39 -6.97
CA GLN A 65 4.13 14.59 -8.14
C GLN A 65 2.85 13.75 -8.08
N GLY A 66 2.25 13.69 -6.90
CA GLY A 66 1.00 12.99 -6.71
C GLY A 66 1.13 11.49 -6.51
N ILE A 67 2.33 10.95 -6.60
CA ILE A 67 2.57 9.53 -6.42
C ILE A 67 3.05 9.28 -5.00
N THR A 68 2.40 8.37 -4.31
CA THR A 68 2.79 7.97 -2.95
C THR A 68 3.65 6.72 -3.06
N PHE A 69 4.78 6.71 -2.37
CA PHE A 69 5.70 5.59 -2.46
C PHE A 69 6.57 5.49 -1.22
N PHE A 70 7.30 4.41 -1.13
CA PHE A 70 8.31 4.23 -0.08
C PHE A 70 9.45 3.40 -0.65
N ASP A 71 10.60 3.50 0.00
CA ASP A 71 11.79 2.75 -0.40
C ASP A 71 11.96 1.54 0.52
N PHE A 72 11.94 0.37 -0.05
CA PHE A 72 12.18 -0.86 0.68
C PHE A 72 12.82 -1.85 -0.30
N TYR A 73 14.14 -1.82 -0.37
CA TYR A 73 14.90 -2.55 -1.37
C TYR A 73 14.48 -2.16 -2.78
N GLY A 74 14.16 -0.88 -2.95
CA GLY A 74 13.68 -0.34 -4.19
C GLY A 74 12.43 0.46 -3.95
N GLU A 75 12.03 1.23 -4.95
CA GLU A 75 10.87 2.09 -4.82
C GLU A 75 9.59 1.29 -5.04
N ILE A 76 8.69 1.37 -4.08
CA ILE A 76 7.39 0.70 -4.15
C ILE A 76 6.31 1.76 -4.15
N GLU A 77 5.53 1.81 -5.22
CA GLU A 77 4.43 2.77 -5.32
C GLU A 77 3.18 2.21 -4.65
N ILE A 78 2.40 3.13 -4.08
CA ILE A 78 1.14 2.80 -3.44
C ILE A 78 0.02 3.45 -4.21
N ALA A 79 -0.98 2.66 -4.59
CA ALA A 79 -2.22 3.17 -5.15
C ALA A 79 -3.35 2.78 -4.22
N TYR A 80 -4.42 3.57 -4.24
CA TYR A 80 -5.56 3.33 -3.38
C TYR A 80 -6.82 3.33 -4.22
N ASP A 81 -7.56 2.23 -4.13
CA ASP A 81 -8.86 2.11 -4.78
C ASP A 81 -9.90 2.41 -3.71
N ASP A 82 -10.42 3.64 -3.71
CA ASP A 82 -11.32 4.07 -2.67
C ASP A 82 -12.73 3.49 -2.81
N GLU A 83 -13.08 2.98 -3.97
CA GLU A 83 -14.38 2.34 -4.14
C GLU A 83 -14.43 0.98 -3.47
N ARG A 84 -13.32 0.26 -3.52
CA ARG A 84 -13.25 -1.06 -2.91
C ARG A 84 -12.50 -1.07 -1.60
N ASP A 85 -11.91 0.06 -1.24
CA ASP A 85 -11.07 0.18 -0.06
C ASP A 85 -9.92 -0.83 -0.11
N LEU A 86 -9.24 -0.87 -1.25
CA LEU A 86 -8.09 -1.73 -1.46
C LEU A 86 -6.83 -0.91 -1.64
N LEU A 87 -5.76 -1.38 -1.04
CA LEU A 87 -4.46 -0.78 -1.19
C LEU A 87 -3.65 -1.64 -2.15
N LEU A 88 -2.91 -0.99 -3.05
CA LEU A 88 -2.19 -1.69 -4.09
C LEU A 88 -0.72 -1.28 -4.03
N LEU A 89 0.15 -2.24 -3.78
CA LEU A 89 1.59 -1.98 -3.76
C LEU A 89 2.22 -2.65 -4.98
N THR A 90 3.11 -1.94 -5.67
CA THR A 90 3.62 -2.42 -6.96
C THR A 90 4.28 -3.78 -6.91
N THR A 91 4.91 -4.12 -5.82
CA THR A 91 5.62 -5.41 -5.74
C THR A 91 4.88 -6.42 -4.88
N GLU A 92 3.99 -5.96 -4.02
CA GLU A 92 3.36 -6.84 -3.04
C GLU A 92 1.93 -7.21 -3.37
N GLY A 93 1.30 -6.49 -4.29
CA GLY A 93 -0.06 -6.78 -4.69
C GLY A 93 -1.10 -6.05 -3.87
N GLU A 94 -2.23 -6.70 -3.67
CA GLU A 94 -3.40 -6.08 -3.06
C GLU A 94 -3.51 -6.35 -1.59
N TYR A 95 -4.00 -5.33 -0.88
CA TYR A 95 -4.22 -5.41 0.56
C TYR A 95 -5.64 -4.96 0.87
N GLN A 96 -6.23 -5.58 1.86
CA GLN A 96 -7.57 -5.25 2.32
C GLN A 96 -7.47 -4.66 3.71
N ARG A 97 -8.26 -3.61 3.96
CA ARG A 97 -8.25 -2.95 5.26
C ARG A 97 -8.90 -3.84 6.32
N VAL A 98 -8.31 -3.82 7.50
CA VAL A 98 -8.87 -4.52 8.65
C VAL A 98 -9.71 -3.53 9.43
N TYR A 99 -10.95 -3.90 9.69
CA TYR A 99 -11.83 -3.09 10.52
C TYR A 99 -12.01 -3.77 11.86
N ASP A 100 -12.01 -3.00 12.91
CA ASP A 100 -12.21 -3.51 14.25
C ASP A 100 -13.68 -3.58 14.62
#